data_946e8945cc20b71ecb5492b9bc3982dc
#
_entry.id   946e8945cc20b71ecb5492b9bc3982dc
#
_cell.length_a   1.000
_cell.length_b   1.000
_cell.length_c   1.000
_cell.angle_alpha   90.00
_cell.angle_beta   90.00
_cell.angle_gamma   90.00
#
_symmetry.space_group_name_H-M   'P 1'
#
loop_
_entity.id
_entity.type
_entity.pdbx_description
1 polymer ?
#
loop_
_entity_poly.entity_id
_entity_poly.type
_entity_poly.pdbx_seq_one_letter_code
_entity_poly.pdbx_strand_id
1 'polypeptide(L)'
;MKLFLAAAALAALTTTALAGPQVQQVIYNVDAVSKCSQAANGLNNPQTNLRADLKDGLQACSVALSDPAMTHRAALMLDRGVIEVRLGDTSAALKDYSGAITLDGTLGDAYISRAGLLVEMKRYDEARADIAQGIALGAGNLHVAYYSRAVIEEEGGDVKSAYRDYKQALAIRPDFAPAIRELSRFKVVNRSARA
;
A
#
# COMPACT_ATOMS: atom_id res chain seq x y z
N MET A 1 24.45 56.56 38.52
CA MET A 1 23.74 56.57 37.20
C MET A 1 23.35 55.12 36.88
N LYS A 2 22.26 54.89 37.04
CA LYS A 2 21.02 54.16 36.99
C LYS A 2 20.61 53.87 35.55
N LEU A 3 20.07 52.66 35.33
CA LEU A 3 19.15 52.21 34.29
C LEU A 3 19.77 51.90 32.90
N PHE A 4 19.75 50.64 32.50
CA PHE A 4 18.73 49.98 31.67
C PHE A 4 19.16 48.53 31.46
N LEU A 5 18.57 47.62 32.19
CA LEU A 5 18.57 46.18 31.88
C LEU A 5 17.19 45.67 32.24
N ALA A 6 16.31 45.74 31.29
CA ALA A 6 15.06 44.96 31.28
C ALA A 6 14.44 45.07 29.89
N ALA A 7 14.39 43.98 29.19
CA ALA A 7 13.42 43.61 28.19
C ALA A 7 14.04 42.76 27.07
N ALA A 8 14.37 41.55 27.40
CA ALA A 8 14.61 40.50 26.36
C ALA A 8 14.20 39.12 26.88
N ALA A 9 12.99 39.01 27.41
CA ALA A 9 12.48 37.70 27.85
C ALA A 9 10.94 37.69 27.70
N LEU A 10 10.46 37.88 26.47
CA LEU A 10 9.02 37.69 26.18
C LEU A 10 8.78 37.54 24.65
N ALA A 11 9.33 36.52 24.03
CA ALA A 11 8.97 36.21 22.65
C ALA A 11 9.10 34.71 22.30
N ALA A 12 8.94 33.83 23.27
CA ALA A 12 9.00 32.38 23.01
C ALA A 12 7.78 31.59 23.52
N LEU A 13 6.70 32.29 23.77
CA LEU A 13 5.44 31.67 24.18
C LEU A 13 4.35 32.27 23.30
N THR A 14 3.70 31.46 22.47
CA THR A 14 2.38 31.67 21.86
C THR A 14 2.25 31.60 20.36
N THR A 15 2.98 30.74 19.67
CA THR A 15 2.54 30.41 18.29
C THR A 15 1.53 29.26 18.24
N THR A 16 1.38 28.50 19.32
CA THR A 16 0.39 27.40 19.39
C THR A 16 -0.98 27.79 19.92
N ALA A 17 -1.10 28.98 20.54
CA ALA A 17 -2.35 29.41 21.18
C ALA A 17 -3.25 30.28 20.27
N LEU A 18 -2.79 30.69 19.07
CA LEU A 18 -3.55 31.52 18.14
C LEU A 18 -4.11 30.79 16.93
N ALA A 19 -3.82 29.51 16.78
CA ALA A 19 -4.49 28.71 15.78
C ALA A 19 -5.88 28.34 16.31
N GLY A 20 -6.93 28.90 15.73
CA GLY A 20 -8.31 28.53 16.06
C GLY A 20 -8.53 27.01 15.85
N PRO A 21 -9.59 26.45 16.46
CA PRO A 21 -9.85 24.99 16.45
C PRO A 21 -9.86 24.39 15.04
N GLN A 22 -10.23 25.15 14.03
CA GLN A 22 -10.20 24.68 12.63
C GLN A 22 -8.77 24.53 12.08
N VAL A 23 -7.85 25.43 12.41
CA VAL A 23 -6.44 25.32 11.96
C VAL A 23 -5.75 24.14 12.66
N GLN A 24 -6.05 23.92 13.92
CA GLN A 24 -5.52 22.79 14.68
C GLN A 24 -6.03 21.45 14.14
N GLN A 25 -7.30 21.38 13.72
CA GLN A 25 -7.88 20.21 13.08
C GLN A 25 -7.25 19.94 11.72
N VAL A 26 -7.00 20.97 10.91
CA VAL A 26 -6.32 20.82 9.60
C VAL A 26 -4.89 20.28 9.79
N ILE A 27 -4.11 20.80 10.73
CA ILE A 27 -2.76 20.33 11.02
C ILE A 27 -2.80 18.86 11.47
N TYR A 28 -3.71 18.50 12.37
CA TYR A 28 -3.89 17.14 12.86
C TYR A 28 -4.22 16.14 11.73
N ASN A 29 -5.09 16.54 10.80
CA ASN A 29 -5.46 15.71 9.66
C ASN A 29 -4.30 15.51 8.66
N VAL A 30 -3.50 16.55 8.40
CA VAL A 30 -2.30 16.45 7.55
C VAL A 30 -1.28 15.48 8.15
N ASP A 31 -1.04 15.55 9.46
CA ASP A 31 -0.16 14.62 10.16
C ASP A 31 -0.70 13.18 10.12
N ALA A 32 -2.01 13.00 10.27
CA ALA A 32 -2.65 11.69 10.19
C ALA A 32 -2.53 11.07 8.79
N VAL A 33 -2.77 11.85 7.73
CA VAL A 33 -2.57 11.42 6.34
C VAL A 33 -1.13 11.00 6.11
N SER A 34 -0.17 11.83 6.52
CA SER A 34 1.26 11.52 6.35
C SER A 34 1.67 10.25 7.06
N LYS A 35 1.25 10.03 8.30
CA LYS A 35 1.55 8.82 9.07
C LYS A 35 0.89 7.57 8.46
N CYS A 36 -0.35 7.71 7.96
CA CYS A 36 -1.04 6.64 7.25
C CYS A 36 -0.23 6.17 6.04
N SER A 37 0.09 7.08 5.12
CA SER A 37 0.83 6.76 3.91
C SER A 37 2.27 6.28 4.17
N GLN A 38 2.94 6.81 5.19
CA GLN A 38 4.26 6.35 5.60
C GLN A 38 4.22 4.90 6.10
N ALA A 39 3.23 4.54 6.92
CA ALA A 39 3.08 3.17 7.40
C ALA A 39 2.74 2.19 6.28
N ALA A 40 1.89 2.58 5.32
CA ALA A 40 1.54 1.77 4.15
C ALA A 40 2.75 1.52 3.24
N ASN A 41 3.55 2.54 2.97
CA ASN A 41 4.72 2.46 2.09
C ASN A 41 5.95 1.79 2.74
N GLY A 42 5.85 1.39 4.00
CA GLY A 42 6.87 0.60 4.66
C GLY A 42 8.18 1.35 4.86
N LEU A 43 8.14 2.55 5.40
CA LEU A 43 9.35 3.24 5.84
C LEU A 43 10.06 2.37 6.89
N ASN A 44 11.00 1.59 6.39
CA ASN A 44 11.78 0.66 7.17
C ASN A 44 12.82 1.44 7.99
N ASN A 45 12.45 1.84 9.19
CA ASN A 45 13.46 2.06 10.21
C ASN A 45 13.71 0.70 10.89
N PRO A 46 14.87 0.07 10.69
CA PRO A 46 15.17 -1.24 11.29
C PRO A 46 15.23 -1.23 12.83
N GLN A 47 15.13 -0.04 13.44
CA GLN A 47 15.17 0.15 14.89
C GLN A 47 13.79 0.30 15.53
N THR A 48 12.70 0.29 14.73
CA THR A 48 11.33 0.45 15.24
C THR A 48 10.62 -0.90 15.37
N ASN A 49 9.65 -0.97 16.28
CA ASN A 49 8.76 -2.12 16.39
C ASN A 49 7.75 -2.06 15.24
N LEU A 50 8.05 -2.69 14.12
CA LEU A 50 7.26 -2.68 12.90
C LEU A 50 5.75 -2.87 13.15
N ARG A 51 5.38 -3.74 14.10
CA ARG A 51 3.96 -3.99 14.41
C ARG A 51 3.32 -2.82 15.16
N ALA A 52 4.05 -2.11 16.02
CA ALA A 52 3.55 -0.91 16.69
C ALA A 52 3.36 0.21 15.67
N ASP A 53 4.34 0.43 14.79
CA ASP A 53 4.27 1.45 13.74
C ASP A 53 3.09 1.21 12.79
N LEU A 54 2.81 -0.05 12.43
CA LEU A 54 1.64 -0.41 11.63
C LEU A 54 0.32 -0.12 12.35
N LYS A 55 0.23 -0.34 13.66
CA LYS A 55 -0.98 -0.01 14.43
C LYS A 55 -1.17 1.50 14.55
N ASP A 56 -0.10 2.25 14.75
CA ASP A 56 -0.15 3.72 14.80
C ASP A 56 -0.55 4.28 13.42
N GLY A 57 -0.03 3.70 12.33
CA GLY A 57 -0.44 4.02 10.98
C GLY A 57 -1.91 3.71 10.72
N LEU A 58 -2.40 2.54 11.14
CA LEU A 58 -3.81 2.14 11.04
C LEU A 58 -4.74 3.13 11.75
N GLN A 59 -4.36 3.54 12.97
CA GLN A 59 -5.07 4.55 13.73
C GLN A 59 -5.07 5.89 12.99
N ALA A 60 -3.93 6.30 12.44
CA ALA A 60 -3.80 7.54 11.69
C ALA A 60 -4.67 7.54 10.42
N CYS A 61 -4.71 6.43 9.66
CA CYS A 61 -5.62 6.28 8.53
C CYS A 61 -7.09 6.43 8.95
N SER A 62 -7.46 5.82 10.07
CA SER A 62 -8.83 5.86 10.57
C SER A 62 -9.24 7.26 11.01
N VAL A 63 -8.32 8.00 11.64
CA VAL A 63 -8.51 9.40 12.01
C VAL A 63 -8.68 10.25 10.76
N ALA A 64 -7.81 10.14 9.76
CA ALA A 64 -7.92 10.89 8.52
C ALA A 64 -9.25 10.59 7.79
N LEU A 65 -9.66 9.33 7.74
CA LEU A 65 -10.91 8.90 7.10
C LEU A 65 -12.17 9.32 7.87
N SER A 66 -12.06 9.68 9.14
CA SER A 66 -13.19 10.21 9.94
C SER A 66 -13.59 11.64 9.56
N ASP A 67 -12.71 12.38 8.88
CA ASP A 67 -13.01 13.72 8.40
C ASP A 67 -13.91 13.66 7.15
N PRO A 68 -15.15 14.18 7.20
CA PRO A 68 -16.03 14.21 6.04
C PRO A 68 -15.50 15.06 4.88
N ALA A 69 -14.64 16.04 5.16
CA ALA A 69 -14.05 16.94 4.17
C ALA A 69 -12.82 16.33 3.48
N MET A 70 -12.39 15.13 3.87
CA MET A 70 -11.22 14.48 3.28
C MET A 70 -11.45 14.13 1.80
N THR A 71 -10.64 14.71 0.92
CA THR A 71 -10.79 14.58 -0.54
C THR A 71 -10.12 13.33 -1.11
N HIS A 72 -9.06 12.81 -0.47
CA HIS A 72 -8.28 11.67 -0.97
C HIS A 72 -8.67 10.36 -0.28
N ARG A 73 -9.95 10.16 -0.01
CA ARG A 73 -10.46 9.01 0.75
C ARG A 73 -10.12 7.66 0.11
N ALA A 74 -10.18 7.56 -1.22
CA ALA A 74 -9.86 6.33 -1.93
C ALA A 74 -8.39 5.90 -1.72
N ALA A 75 -7.46 6.84 -1.85
CA ALA A 75 -6.04 6.56 -1.59
C ALA A 75 -5.77 6.19 -0.13
N LEU A 76 -6.41 6.87 0.82
CA LEU A 76 -6.29 6.54 2.24
C LEU A 76 -6.87 5.16 2.59
N MET A 77 -7.96 4.75 1.93
CA MET A 77 -8.50 3.40 2.10
C MET A 77 -7.54 2.36 1.50
N LEU A 78 -6.94 2.64 0.34
CA LEU A 78 -5.89 1.78 -0.20
C LEU A 78 -4.72 1.64 0.78
N ASP A 79 -4.19 2.73 1.31
CA ASP A 79 -3.10 2.74 2.29
C ASP A 79 -3.48 1.95 3.55
N ARG A 80 -4.69 2.14 4.08
CA ARG A 80 -5.19 1.43 5.25
C ARG A 80 -5.29 -0.07 4.98
N GLY A 81 -5.83 -0.46 3.84
CA GLY A 81 -5.90 -1.86 3.43
C GLY A 81 -4.51 -2.53 3.33
N VAL A 82 -3.50 -1.82 2.83
CA VAL A 82 -2.11 -2.32 2.81
C VAL A 82 -1.60 -2.58 4.23
N ILE A 83 -1.88 -1.68 5.18
CA ILE A 83 -1.50 -1.87 6.59
C ILE A 83 -2.25 -3.06 7.19
N GLU A 84 -3.55 -3.22 6.91
CA GLU A 84 -4.38 -4.32 7.40
C GLU A 84 -3.87 -5.68 6.92
N VAL A 85 -3.48 -5.80 5.64
CA VAL A 85 -2.80 -7.01 5.12
C VAL A 85 -1.55 -7.34 5.93
N ARG A 86 -0.70 -6.34 6.21
CA ARG A 86 0.53 -6.53 6.97
C ARG A 86 0.27 -6.91 8.44
N LEU A 87 -0.86 -6.50 8.98
CA LEU A 87 -1.33 -6.90 10.32
C LEU A 87 -2.03 -8.26 10.34
N GLY A 88 -2.38 -8.80 9.17
CA GLY A 88 -3.06 -10.08 8.99
C GLY A 88 -4.59 -9.99 8.96
N ASP A 89 -5.15 -8.78 8.87
CA ASP A 89 -6.61 -8.58 8.73
C ASP A 89 -7.03 -8.49 7.25
N THR A 90 -7.04 -9.63 6.60
CA THR A 90 -7.42 -9.77 5.19
C THR A 90 -8.87 -9.31 4.92
N SER A 91 -9.76 -9.48 5.91
CA SER A 91 -11.17 -9.11 5.76
C SER A 91 -11.37 -7.60 5.72
N ALA A 92 -10.71 -6.88 6.63
CA ALA A 92 -10.74 -5.42 6.65
C ALA A 92 -10.09 -4.86 5.37
N ALA A 93 -8.94 -5.38 4.97
CA ALA A 93 -8.24 -4.97 3.75
C ALA A 93 -9.11 -5.15 2.49
N LEU A 94 -9.80 -6.28 2.35
CA LEU A 94 -10.70 -6.52 1.22
C LEU A 94 -11.83 -5.49 1.15
N LYS A 95 -12.39 -5.11 2.31
CA LYS A 95 -13.40 -4.07 2.42
C LYS A 95 -12.85 -2.71 2.01
N ASP A 96 -11.66 -2.38 2.47
CA ASP A 96 -11.03 -1.10 2.17
C ASP A 96 -10.64 -0.97 0.70
N TYR A 97 -10.06 -2.00 0.08
CA TYR A 97 -9.78 -1.99 -1.35
C TYR A 97 -11.06 -1.87 -2.18
N SER A 98 -12.12 -2.56 -1.79
CA SER A 98 -13.41 -2.47 -2.48
C SER A 98 -14.05 -1.08 -2.32
N GLY A 99 -13.92 -0.47 -1.13
CA GLY A 99 -14.33 0.89 -0.87
C GLY A 99 -13.53 1.91 -1.68
N ALA A 100 -12.22 1.73 -1.78
CA ALA A 100 -11.34 2.58 -2.58
C ALA A 100 -11.77 2.56 -4.06
N ILE A 101 -12.00 1.38 -4.62
CA ILE A 101 -12.48 1.19 -6.00
C ILE A 101 -13.86 1.84 -6.22
N THR A 102 -14.76 1.74 -5.23
CA THR A 102 -16.09 2.36 -5.31
C THR A 102 -16.00 3.90 -5.32
N LEU A 103 -15.07 4.47 -4.57
CA LEU A 103 -14.85 5.91 -4.50
C LEU A 103 -14.09 6.45 -5.72
N ASP A 104 -13.13 5.67 -6.21
CA ASP A 104 -12.31 6.01 -7.38
C ASP A 104 -12.03 4.76 -8.21
N GLY A 105 -12.87 4.52 -9.20
CA GLY A 105 -12.74 3.41 -10.14
C GLY A 105 -11.52 3.49 -11.07
N THR A 106 -10.74 4.57 -11.02
CA THR A 106 -9.50 4.74 -11.81
C THR A 106 -8.24 4.37 -11.03
N LEU A 107 -8.37 4.06 -9.73
CA LEU A 107 -7.24 3.72 -8.86
C LEU A 107 -6.76 2.28 -9.13
N GLY A 108 -5.94 2.10 -10.17
CA GLY A 108 -5.46 0.79 -10.63
C GLY A 108 -4.78 -0.03 -9.54
N ASP A 109 -4.02 0.61 -8.63
CA ASP A 109 -3.35 -0.06 -7.51
C ASP A 109 -4.32 -0.74 -6.54
N ALA A 110 -5.53 -0.20 -6.37
CA ALA A 110 -6.56 -0.81 -5.51
C ALA A 110 -7.09 -2.13 -6.10
N TYR A 111 -7.26 -2.20 -7.43
CA TYR A 111 -7.63 -3.43 -8.13
C TYR A 111 -6.53 -4.50 -7.97
N ILE A 112 -5.27 -4.14 -8.21
CA ILE A 112 -4.15 -5.10 -8.07
C ILE A 112 -4.00 -5.58 -6.62
N SER A 113 -4.15 -4.69 -5.64
CA SER A 113 -4.09 -5.05 -4.22
C SER A 113 -5.23 -5.98 -3.82
N ARG A 114 -6.45 -5.72 -4.30
CA ARG A 114 -7.58 -6.61 -4.08
C ARG A 114 -7.40 -7.95 -4.77
N ALA A 115 -6.89 -7.96 -5.99
CA ALA A 115 -6.58 -9.19 -6.72
C ALA A 115 -5.61 -10.11 -5.96
N GLY A 116 -4.58 -9.55 -5.32
CA GLY A 116 -3.67 -10.32 -4.47
C GLY A 116 -4.42 -11.09 -3.37
N LEU A 117 -5.31 -10.43 -2.66
CA LEU A 117 -6.14 -11.09 -1.64
C LEU A 117 -7.10 -12.14 -2.23
N LEU A 118 -7.71 -11.82 -3.39
CA LEU A 118 -8.60 -12.76 -4.07
C LEU A 118 -7.87 -14.03 -4.52
N VAL A 119 -6.59 -13.92 -4.92
CA VAL A 119 -5.74 -15.09 -5.22
C VAL A 119 -5.52 -15.94 -3.98
N GLU A 120 -5.17 -15.33 -2.85
CA GLU A 120 -5.02 -16.05 -1.57
C GLU A 120 -6.32 -16.76 -1.14
N MET A 121 -7.46 -16.15 -1.43
CA MET A 121 -8.79 -16.71 -1.19
C MET A 121 -9.23 -17.70 -2.27
N LYS A 122 -8.42 -17.99 -3.28
CA LYS A 122 -8.71 -18.85 -4.44
C LYS A 122 -9.92 -18.38 -5.29
N ARG A 123 -10.26 -17.11 -5.22
CA ARG A 123 -11.32 -16.47 -6.02
C ARG A 123 -10.72 -16.01 -7.37
N TYR A 124 -10.26 -16.96 -8.16
CA TYR A 124 -9.39 -16.71 -9.31
C TYR A 124 -10.07 -15.91 -10.43
N ASP A 125 -11.36 -16.12 -10.69
CA ASP A 125 -12.06 -15.39 -11.75
C ASP A 125 -12.18 -13.90 -11.43
N GLU A 126 -12.49 -13.57 -10.18
CA GLU A 126 -12.55 -12.19 -9.70
C GLU A 126 -11.15 -11.55 -9.69
N ALA A 127 -10.14 -12.30 -9.27
CA ALA A 127 -8.75 -11.84 -9.31
C ALA A 127 -8.30 -11.52 -10.75
N ARG A 128 -8.66 -12.36 -11.73
CA ARG A 128 -8.36 -12.11 -13.15
C ARG A 128 -8.97 -10.82 -13.66
N ALA A 129 -10.24 -10.57 -13.31
CA ALA A 129 -10.92 -9.34 -13.69
C ALA A 129 -10.24 -8.10 -13.10
N ASP A 130 -9.88 -8.14 -11.81
CA ASP A 130 -9.18 -7.06 -11.13
C ASP A 130 -7.77 -6.84 -11.70
N ILE A 131 -7.01 -7.90 -11.97
CA ILE A 131 -5.69 -7.81 -12.60
C ILE A 131 -5.80 -7.13 -13.97
N ALA A 132 -6.75 -7.56 -14.80
CA ALA A 132 -6.96 -6.96 -16.12
C ALA A 132 -7.28 -5.47 -16.02
N GLN A 133 -8.16 -5.09 -15.10
CA GLN A 133 -8.54 -3.70 -14.88
C GLN A 133 -7.36 -2.87 -14.35
N GLY A 134 -6.62 -3.35 -13.36
CA GLY A 134 -5.47 -2.66 -12.81
C GLY A 134 -4.35 -2.45 -13.84
N ILE A 135 -4.09 -3.44 -14.70
CA ILE A 135 -3.12 -3.30 -15.81
C ILE A 135 -3.60 -2.25 -16.82
N ALA A 136 -4.88 -2.28 -17.21
CA ALA A 136 -5.45 -1.32 -18.15
C ALA A 136 -5.41 0.12 -17.63
N LEU A 137 -5.52 0.32 -16.31
CA LEU A 137 -5.42 1.61 -15.65
C LEU A 137 -3.97 2.07 -15.39
N GLY A 138 -2.96 1.26 -15.72
CA GLY A 138 -1.56 1.61 -15.53
C GLY A 138 -1.14 1.64 -14.05
N ALA A 139 -1.60 0.68 -13.25
CA ALA A 139 -1.25 0.56 -11.84
C ALA A 139 0.27 0.63 -11.60
N GLY A 140 0.68 1.27 -10.52
CA GLY A 140 2.10 1.39 -10.14
C GLY A 140 2.71 0.08 -9.65
N ASN A 141 1.88 -0.83 -9.12
CA ASN A 141 2.28 -2.12 -8.55
C ASN A 141 2.17 -3.30 -9.55
N LEU A 142 2.43 -3.06 -10.83
CA LEU A 142 2.31 -4.07 -11.90
C LEU A 142 3.11 -5.37 -11.65
N HIS A 143 4.21 -5.31 -10.90
CA HIS A 143 4.95 -6.52 -10.51
C HIS A 143 4.09 -7.49 -9.68
N VAL A 144 3.19 -6.95 -8.83
CA VAL A 144 2.22 -7.76 -8.08
C VAL A 144 1.16 -8.32 -9.02
N ALA A 145 0.69 -7.54 -10.01
CA ALA A 145 -0.28 -8.00 -11.00
C ALA A 145 0.23 -9.23 -11.77
N TYR A 146 1.46 -9.15 -12.31
CA TYR A 146 2.07 -10.27 -13.02
C TYR A 146 2.31 -11.47 -12.11
N TYR A 147 2.78 -11.26 -10.89
CA TYR A 147 2.94 -12.32 -9.92
C TYR A 147 1.61 -13.03 -9.61
N SER A 148 0.56 -12.27 -9.32
CA SER A 148 -0.77 -12.81 -9.03
C SER A 148 -1.34 -13.59 -10.20
N ARG A 149 -1.16 -13.11 -11.44
CA ARG A 149 -1.58 -13.83 -12.63
C ARG A 149 -0.79 -15.13 -12.81
N ALA A 150 0.51 -15.09 -12.60
CA ALA A 150 1.34 -16.28 -12.65
C ALA A 150 0.90 -17.38 -11.66
N VAL A 151 0.53 -16.99 -10.44
CA VAL A 151 -0.02 -17.95 -9.44
C VAL A 151 -1.30 -18.60 -9.96
N ILE A 152 -2.21 -17.81 -10.55
CA ILE A 152 -3.47 -18.33 -11.11
C ILE A 152 -3.20 -19.27 -12.30
N GLU A 153 -2.24 -18.94 -13.16
CA GLU A 153 -1.86 -19.76 -14.31
C GLU A 153 -1.21 -21.07 -13.87
N GLU A 154 -0.34 -21.03 -12.86
CA GLU A 154 0.29 -22.22 -12.29
C GLU A 154 -0.74 -23.17 -11.68
N GLU A 155 -1.68 -22.65 -10.89
CA GLU A 155 -2.80 -23.41 -10.32
C GLU A 155 -3.70 -24.03 -11.41
N GLY A 156 -3.85 -23.33 -12.53
CA GLY A 156 -4.56 -23.82 -13.72
C GLY A 156 -3.77 -24.79 -14.59
N GLY A 157 -2.49 -25.07 -14.24
CA GLY A 157 -1.61 -25.97 -14.98
C GLY A 157 -0.89 -25.34 -16.18
N ASP A 158 -1.08 -24.05 -16.48
CA ASP A 158 -0.32 -23.35 -17.51
C ASP A 158 1.03 -22.86 -16.97
N VAL A 159 1.89 -23.82 -16.70
CA VAL A 159 3.24 -23.60 -16.15
C VAL A 159 4.08 -22.69 -17.05
N LYS A 160 3.84 -22.70 -18.37
CA LYS A 160 4.61 -21.89 -19.33
C LYS A 160 4.24 -20.39 -19.22
N SER A 161 2.97 -20.08 -19.10
CA SER A 161 2.50 -18.70 -18.88
C SER A 161 2.92 -18.21 -17.50
N ALA A 162 2.75 -19.02 -16.45
CA ALA A 162 3.20 -18.70 -15.11
C ALA A 162 4.69 -18.32 -15.06
N TYR A 163 5.56 -19.12 -15.69
CA TYR A 163 6.99 -18.81 -15.77
C TYR A 163 7.27 -17.46 -16.44
N ARG A 164 6.57 -17.14 -17.54
CA ARG A 164 6.72 -15.83 -18.22
C ARG A 164 6.33 -14.68 -17.33
N ASP A 165 5.22 -14.81 -16.62
CA ASP A 165 4.69 -13.76 -15.76
C ASP A 165 5.52 -13.58 -14.49
N TYR A 166 6.03 -14.62 -13.86
CA TYR A 166 7.02 -14.47 -12.78
C TYR A 166 8.28 -13.72 -13.25
N LYS A 167 8.76 -14.02 -14.47
CA LYS A 167 9.88 -13.26 -15.04
C LYS A 167 9.51 -11.80 -15.32
N GLN A 168 8.29 -11.52 -15.77
CA GLN A 168 7.82 -10.17 -16.01
C GLN A 168 7.73 -9.39 -14.69
N ALA A 169 7.28 -10.01 -13.60
CA ALA A 169 7.28 -9.40 -12.27
C ALA A 169 8.70 -8.99 -11.86
N LEU A 170 9.72 -9.84 -12.09
CA LEU A 170 11.12 -9.52 -11.79
C LEU A 170 11.74 -8.51 -12.78
N ALA A 171 11.27 -8.42 -14.00
CA ALA A 171 11.71 -7.39 -14.92
C ALA A 171 11.29 -5.98 -14.44
N ILE A 172 10.13 -5.88 -13.78
CA ILE A 172 9.62 -4.64 -13.18
C ILE A 172 10.28 -4.37 -11.81
N ARG A 173 10.37 -5.40 -10.97
CA ARG A 173 10.98 -5.32 -9.64
C ARG A 173 11.96 -6.47 -9.42
N PRO A 174 13.27 -6.26 -9.67
CA PRO A 174 14.27 -7.33 -9.61
C PRO A 174 14.47 -7.98 -8.24
N ASP A 175 14.16 -7.27 -7.15
CA ASP A 175 14.28 -7.72 -5.76
C ASP A 175 12.98 -8.30 -5.18
N PHE A 176 11.97 -8.55 -6.02
CA PHE A 176 10.68 -9.06 -5.57
C PHE A 176 10.78 -10.53 -5.12
N ALA A 177 11.01 -10.72 -3.83
CA ALA A 177 11.27 -12.02 -3.21
C ALA A 177 10.23 -13.11 -3.51
N PRO A 178 8.90 -12.84 -3.58
CA PRO A 178 7.93 -13.85 -3.96
C PRO A 178 8.23 -14.46 -5.33
N ALA A 179 8.43 -13.65 -6.37
CA ALA A 179 8.69 -14.16 -7.72
C ALA A 179 10.07 -14.86 -7.84
N ILE A 180 11.09 -14.39 -7.10
CA ILE A 180 12.40 -15.07 -7.03
C ILE A 180 12.22 -16.49 -6.50
N ARG A 181 11.47 -16.64 -5.41
CA ARG A 181 11.22 -17.94 -4.78
C ARG A 181 10.49 -18.89 -5.72
N GLU A 182 9.44 -18.45 -6.39
CA GLU A 182 8.68 -19.29 -7.31
C GLU A 182 9.54 -19.69 -8.52
N LEU A 183 10.25 -18.76 -9.15
CA LEU A 183 11.12 -19.08 -10.27
C LEU A 183 12.23 -20.08 -9.93
N SER A 184 12.70 -20.13 -8.68
CA SER A 184 13.70 -21.11 -8.26
C SER A 184 13.23 -22.57 -8.35
N ARG A 185 11.90 -22.79 -8.37
CA ARG A 185 11.29 -24.13 -8.52
C ARG A 185 11.24 -24.60 -9.96
N PHE A 186 11.32 -23.69 -10.94
CA PHE A 186 11.23 -24.04 -12.36
C PHE A 186 12.58 -24.58 -12.88
N LYS A 187 12.57 -25.82 -13.37
CA LYS A 187 13.72 -26.41 -14.06
C LYS A 187 13.60 -26.13 -15.56
N VAL A 188 14.49 -25.31 -16.10
CA VAL A 188 14.56 -25.09 -17.55
C VAL A 188 15.21 -26.34 -18.19
N VAL A 189 14.41 -27.16 -18.82
CA VAL A 189 14.91 -28.30 -19.61
C VAL A 189 15.21 -27.80 -21.02
N ASN A 190 16.49 -27.61 -21.34
CA ASN A 190 16.94 -27.27 -22.69
C ASN A 190 16.78 -28.52 -23.58
N ARG A 191 15.74 -28.53 -24.44
CA ARG A 191 15.51 -29.62 -25.40
C ARG A 191 16.50 -29.62 -26.58
N SER A 192 17.32 -28.58 -26.75
CA SER A 192 18.30 -28.48 -27.82
C SER A 192 19.56 -29.36 -27.66
N ALA A 193 19.70 -30.09 -26.55
CA ALA A 193 20.84 -31.01 -26.31
C ALA A 193 20.55 -32.47 -26.69
N ARG A 194 19.47 -32.75 -27.43
CA ARG A 194 19.11 -34.06 -27.94
C ARG A 194 18.88 -34.03 -29.45
N ALA A 195 19.90 -33.62 -30.19
CA ALA A 195 20.01 -33.85 -31.64
C ALA A 195 21.38 -34.43 -31.93
#